data_be966b2b4d583d17550db02abb056483
#
_entry.id   be966b2b4d583d17550db02abb056483
#
_cell.length_a   1.000
_cell.length_b   1.000
_cell.length_c   1.000
_cell.angle_alpha   90.00
_cell.angle_beta   90.00
_cell.angle_gamma   90.00
#
_symmetry.space_group_name_H-M   'P 1'
#
loop_
_entity.id
_entity.type
_entity.pdbx_description
1 polymer ?
#
loop_
_entity_poly.entity_id
_entity_poly.type
_entity_poly.pdbx_seq_one_letter_code
_entity_poly.pdbx_strand_id
1 'polypeptide(L)'
;MLGKHAVVVGGSVAGLTAAGALAGRFERVTVLDRDVLPSDAANRKGVPQARHSHALLIGGRLALEKVFPGLTAELTAGGAVPWDPGNDLLFHQMGAFRIPYATGMMGVSLTRAYLEHSLRRRVGALPNASLRDDAAVTQVVGVPGRVTGVQLDDGEVIEADLVVDATGRSDRGDRWLEQVGCQAPEVDTVKIDVGYSSRMLHRSPGDRLTEMGGLLFLMASIGPNDKRAAAAFAVEDDRWIITLGGWHRSYAPTDPDGFAEFAAGLPTSHMKDLLARSEPVDPGNALRYTYPNSRRRYFERLRRPPAGYVAIGDAVCSFNPLYGQGMTVAILEALELGDSLDRCGGPTEEMTRTYFRAVGKLLEMPWRISTAGDFIFPETVGPKAFGTDVANWYVGQVTRASHTSVDVHRVMLEVQQMLAPPSALLRPGLIARSLRAARRSPAVTRRPDAVTSPVA
;
A
#
# COMPACT_ATOMS: atom_id res chain seq x y z
N MET A 1 6.67 -13.03 28.52
CA MET A 1 7.12 -13.15 27.12
C MET A 1 6.56 -14.43 26.51
N LEU A 2 6.19 -14.42 25.25
CA LEU A 2 5.61 -15.57 24.52
C LEU A 2 6.67 -16.40 23.79
N GLY A 3 7.88 -15.88 23.67
CA GLY A 3 9.05 -16.57 23.10
C GLY A 3 10.33 -15.84 23.46
N LYS A 4 11.48 -16.50 23.21
CA LYS A 4 12.80 -15.94 23.48
C LYS A 4 13.28 -15.06 22.32
N HIS A 5 13.19 -15.57 21.09
CA HIS A 5 13.73 -14.85 19.95
C HIS A 5 12.79 -14.90 18.73
N ALA A 6 12.45 -13.74 18.19
CA ALA A 6 11.80 -13.60 16.89
C ALA A 6 12.78 -13.00 15.88
N VAL A 7 12.86 -13.61 14.71
CA VAL A 7 13.66 -13.11 13.57
C VAL A 7 12.73 -12.67 12.46
N VAL A 8 12.90 -11.42 12.01
CA VAL A 8 12.13 -10.82 10.91
C VAL A 8 13.07 -10.67 9.72
N VAL A 9 12.73 -11.29 8.60
CA VAL A 9 13.53 -11.26 7.37
C VAL A 9 12.96 -10.23 6.40
N GLY A 10 13.62 -9.07 6.31
CA GLY A 10 13.24 -7.91 5.50
C GLY A 10 12.91 -6.68 6.36
N GLY A 11 13.71 -5.62 6.23
CA GLY A 11 13.63 -4.35 6.99
C GLY A 11 12.85 -3.24 6.27
N SER A 12 11.77 -3.57 5.57
CA SER A 12 10.84 -2.60 4.98
C SER A 12 9.59 -2.43 5.86
N VAL A 13 8.57 -1.67 5.42
CA VAL A 13 7.38 -1.35 6.26
C VAL A 13 6.76 -2.58 6.90
N ALA A 14 6.59 -3.68 6.16
CA ALA A 14 6.03 -4.92 6.70
C ALA A 14 6.86 -5.46 7.88
N GLY A 15 8.16 -5.67 7.66
CA GLY A 15 9.04 -6.24 8.69
C GLY A 15 9.28 -5.31 9.87
N LEU A 16 9.45 -4.00 9.63
CA LEU A 16 9.62 -3.02 10.71
C LEU A 16 8.36 -2.92 11.59
N THR A 17 7.17 -3.00 10.97
CA THR A 17 5.91 -3.03 11.73
C THR A 17 5.75 -4.33 12.50
N ALA A 18 6.12 -5.46 11.89
CA ALA A 18 6.12 -6.75 12.59
C ALA A 18 7.08 -6.74 13.79
N ALA A 19 8.29 -6.19 13.62
CA ALA A 19 9.25 -6.06 14.73
C ALA A 19 8.67 -5.25 15.90
N GLY A 20 8.00 -4.12 15.62
CA GLY A 20 7.30 -3.34 16.63
C GLY A 20 6.20 -4.14 17.34
N ALA A 21 5.38 -4.87 16.59
CA ALA A 21 4.32 -5.70 17.15
C ALA A 21 4.86 -6.88 17.99
N LEU A 22 6.06 -7.37 17.69
CA LEU A 22 6.69 -8.50 18.38
C LEU A 22 7.48 -8.07 19.62
N ALA A 23 7.95 -6.83 19.73
CA ALA A 23 8.83 -6.38 20.79
C ALA A 23 8.24 -6.54 22.20
N GLY A 24 6.92 -6.37 22.38
CA GLY A 24 6.25 -6.61 23.64
C GLY A 24 6.01 -8.09 23.98
N ARG A 25 6.37 -9.03 23.07
CA ARG A 25 6.01 -10.46 23.16
C ARG A 25 7.21 -11.39 23.20
N PHE A 26 8.37 -10.95 22.73
CA PHE A 26 9.61 -11.74 22.71
C PHE A 26 10.70 -11.07 23.54
N GLU A 27 11.59 -11.88 24.12
CA GLU A 27 12.74 -11.36 24.87
C GLU A 27 13.71 -10.63 23.92
N ARG A 28 13.81 -11.08 22.65
CA ARG A 28 14.63 -10.46 21.62
C ARG A 28 13.92 -10.50 20.26
N VAL A 29 14.05 -9.41 19.50
CA VAL A 29 13.61 -9.31 18.11
C VAL A 29 14.80 -8.87 17.25
N THR A 30 15.10 -9.62 16.20
CA THR A 30 16.16 -9.25 15.24
C THR A 30 15.55 -9.07 13.85
N VAL A 31 15.72 -7.88 13.27
CA VAL A 31 15.36 -7.61 11.87
C VAL A 31 16.62 -7.77 11.03
N LEU A 32 16.55 -8.62 10.01
CA LEU A 32 17.63 -8.86 9.05
C LEU A 32 17.25 -8.25 7.70
N ASP A 33 18.14 -7.46 7.12
CA ASP A 33 17.96 -6.97 5.74
C ASP A 33 19.23 -7.20 4.94
N ARG A 34 19.06 -7.61 3.68
CA ARG A 34 20.17 -7.86 2.75
C ARG A 34 20.84 -6.59 2.22
N ASP A 35 20.14 -5.45 2.30
CA ASP A 35 20.71 -4.15 1.92
C ASP A 35 21.45 -3.55 3.10
N VAL A 36 22.45 -2.73 2.82
CA VAL A 36 22.94 -1.74 3.79
C VAL A 36 21.82 -0.71 4.00
N LEU A 37 21.38 -0.56 5.21
CA LEU A 37 20.27 0.33 5.55
C LEU A 37 20.79 1.77 5.67
N PRO A 38 20.20 2.73 4.94
CA PRO A 38 20.62 4.13 5.02
C PRO A 38 20.32 4.71 6.42
N SER A 39 21.23 5.54 6.90
CA SER A 39 21.10 6.27 8.17
C SER A 39 20.07 7.40 8.12
N ASP A 40 19.68 7.82 6.92
CA ASP A 40 18.73 8.89 6.62
C ASP A 40 17.50 8.38 5.83
N ALA A 41 16.68 9.28 5.32
CA ALA A 41 15.50 8.99 4.51
C ALA A 41 15.84 8.72 3.03
N ALA A 42 16.93 8.01 2.74
CA ALA A 42 17.34 7.68 1.39
C ALA A 42 16.67 6.40 0.86
N ASN A 43 16.55 6.35 -0.47
CA ASN A 43 16.09 5.15 -1.17
C ASN A 43 17.19 4.07 -1.17
N ARG A 44 16.78 2.80 -1.15
CA ARG A 44 17.69 1.65 -1.16
C ARG A 44 17.38 0.66 -2.28
N LYS A 45 18.33 -0.20 -2.62
CA LYS A 45 18.27 -1.13 -3.77
C LYS A 45 17.15 -2.16 -3.65
N GLY A 46 16.93 -2.71 -2.46
CA GLY A 46 15.92 -3.76 -2.21
C GLY A 46 14.48 -3.28 -2.28
N VAL A 47 14.25 -1.95 -2.32
CA VAL A 47 12.91 -1.33 -2.42
C VAL A 47 12.86 -0.34 -3.58
N PRO A 48 13.04 -0.78 -4.84
CA PRO A 48 13.12 0.12 -5.99
C PRO A 48 11.85 0.94 -6.20
N GLN A 49 10.69 0.42 -5.81
CA GLN A 49 9.41 1.12 -5.86
C GLN A 49 9.33 2.33 -4.92
N ALA A 50 10.20 2.46 -3.91
CA ALA A 50 10.18 3.57 -2.94
C ALA A 50 10.33 4.96 -3.59
N ARG A 51 10.86 5.02 -4.80
CA ARG A 51 11.08 6.24 -5.59
C ARG A 51 9.81 6.80 -6.26
N HIS A 52 8.67 6.18 -6.03
CA HIS A 52 7.38 6.53 -6.64
C HIS A 52 6.37 6.99 -5.59
N SER A 53 5.22 7.52 -6.04
CA SER A 53 4.14 7.90 -5.13
C SER A 53 3.63 6.70 -4.35
N HIS A 54 3.49 6.86 -3.04
CA HIS A 54 2.95 5.85 -2.14
C HIS A 54 1.82 6.44 -1.31
N ALA A 55 0.73 5.71 -1.20
CA ALA A 55 -0.37 6.08 -0.32
C ALA A 55 -0.31 5.25 0.97
N LEU A 56 -0.15 5.91 2.11
CA LEU A 56 -0.48 5.33 3.41
C LEU A 56 -1.94 5.65 3.69
N LEU A 57 -2.81 4.65 3.54
CA LEU A 57 -4.24 4.84 3.81
C LEU A 57 -4.46 5.13 5.30
N ILE A 58 -5.55 5.83 5.62
CA ILE A 58 -5.85 6.23 7.01
C ILE A 58 -5.94 5.01 7.92
N GLY A 59 -6.52 3.89 7.47
CA GLY A 59 -6.54 2.64 8.23
C GLY A 59 -5.14 2.14 8.60
N GLY A 60 -4.18 2.23 7.66
CA GLY A 60 -2.78 1.90 7.90
C GLY A 60 -2.09 2.85 8.86
N ARG A 61 -2.33 4.17 8.73
CA ARG A 61 -1.81 5.17 9.69
C ARG A 61 -2.30 4.90 11.12
N LEU A 62 -3.60 4.63 11.28
CA LEU A 62 -4.18 4.31 12.59
C LEU A 62 -3.64 3.00 13.17
N ALA A 63 -3.37 2.03 12.30
CA ALA A 63 -2.75 0.77 12.71
C ALA A 63 -1.28 0.96 13.14
N LEU A 64 -0.50 1.77 12.42
CA LEU A 64 0.87 2.14 12.82
C LEU A 64 0.89 2.88 14.16
N GLU A 65 -0.08 3.75 14.42
CA GLU A 65 -0.19 4.46 15.68
C GLU A 65 -0.40 3.52 16.89
N LYS A 66 -1.07 2.36 16.68
CA LYS A 66 -1.20 1.31 17.70
C LYS A 66 0.13 0.61 18.00
N VAL A 67 0.96 0.40 16.97
CA VAL A 67 2.27 -0.25 17.10
C VAL A 67 3.32 0.73 17.64
N PHE A 68 3.29 1.96 17.15
CA PHE A 68 4.24 3.02 17.48
C PHE A 68 3.48 4.30 17.93
N PRO A 69 3.03 4.38 19.18
CA PRO A 69 2.30 5.55 19.67
C PRO A 69 3.07 6.85 19.46
N GLY A 70 2.37 7.89 18.95
CA GLY A 70 2.96 9.19 18.65
C GLY A 70 3.68 9.29 17.30
N LEU A 71 3.71 8.21 16.51
CA LEU A 71 4.37 8.19 15.18
C LEU A 71 3.77 9.23 14.24
N THR A 72 2.44 9.39 14.21
CA THR A 72 1.80 10.37 13.33
C THR A 72 2.25 11.79 13.62
N ALA A 73 2.35 12.16 14.90
CA ALA A 73 2.83 13.48 15.32
C ALA A 73 4.32 13.68 14.95
N GLU A 74 5.15 12.64 15.14
CA GLU A 74 6.57 12.66 14.74
C GLU A 74 6.72 12.86 13.23
N LEU A 75 5.98 12.10 12.42
CA LEU A 75 6.02 12.23 10.96
C LEU A 75 5.62 13.64 10.51
N THR A 76 4.54 14.19 11.09
CA THR A 76 4.07 15.53 10.74
C THR A 76 5.07 16.61 11.17
N ALA A 77 5.63 16.49 12.37
CA ALA A 77 6.67 17.43 12.85
C ALA A 77 7.95 17.39 12.00
N GLY A 78 8.27 16.25 11.40
CA GLY A 78 9.39 16.06 10.48
C GLY A 78 9.06 16.33 9.01
N GLY A 79 7.90 16.94 8.71
CA GLY A 79 7.57 17.44 7.37
C GLY A 79 6.55 16.63 6.56
N ALA A 80 6.08 15.47 7.05
CA ALA A 80 4.96 14.79 6.39
C ALA A 80 3.75 15.71 6.30
N VAL A 81 3.09 15.74 5.15
CA VAL A 81 2.02 16.68 4.86
C VAL A 81 0.67 16.12 5.32
N PRO A 82 0.01 16.72 6.34
CA PRO A 82 -1.32 16.33 6.74
C PRO A 82 -2.35 16.76 5.68
N TRP A 83 -3.39 15.94 5.46
CA TRP A 83 -4.44 16.19 4.47
C TRP A 83 -5.77 15.58 4.88
N ASP A 84 -6.88 16.25 4.49
CA ASP A 84 -8.23 15.72 4.61
C ASP A 84 -8.65 15.03 3.30
N PRO A 85 -9.03 13.72 3.36
CA PRO A 85 -9.27 12.94 2.16
C PRO A 85 -10.50 13.38 1.33
N GLY A 86 -11.44 14.10 1.91
CA GLY A 86 -12.58 14.65 1.18
C GLY A 86 -12.31 16.05 0.63
N ASN A 87 -11.42 16.82 1.25
CA ASN A 87 -11.16 18.21 0.89
C ASN A 87 -9.84 18.39 0.11
N ASP A 88 -8.76 17.73 0.55
CA ASP A 88 -7.42 17.93 -0.01
C ASP A 88 -7.04 16.94 -1.12
N LEU A 89 -7.85 15.89 -1.36
CA LEU A 89 -7.66 14.95 -2.46
C LEU A 89 -8.54 15.29 -3.66
N LEU A 90 -7.91 15.71 -4.74
CA LEU A 90 -8.55 15.86 -6.04
C LEU A 90 -8.61 14.50 -6.73
N PHE A 91 -9.73 13.80 -6.67
CA PHE A 91 -9.85 12.51 -7.32
C PHE A 91 -10.73 12.58 -8.57
N HIS A 92 -10.08 12.53 -9.74
CA HIS A 92 -10.74 12.43 -11.04
C HIS A 92 -10.94 10.95 -11.40
N GLN A 93 -12.18 10.55 -11.60
CA GLN A 93 -12.53 9.18 -11.94
C GLN A 93 -13.83 9.16 -12.77
N MET A 94 -13.90 8.31 -13.80
CA MET A 94 -15.08 8.20 -14.67
C MET A 94 -15.55 9.53 -15.28
N GLY A 95 -14.59 10.40 -15.66
CA GLY A 95 -14.83 11.63 -16.38
C GLY A 95 -15.14 12.87 -15.52
N ALA A 96 -15.15 12.75 -14.18
CA ALA A 96 -15.41 13.89 -13.29
C ALA A 96 -14.65 13.80 -11.96
N PHE A 97 -14.58 14.92 -11.25
CA PHE A 97 -14.06 14.95 -9.87
C PHE A 97 -15.15 14.56 -8.87
N ARG A 98 -14.73 13.92 -7.79
CA ARG A 98 -15.59 13.67 -6.63
C ARG A 98 -15.95 15.00 -5.96
N ILE A 99 -17.15 15.09 -5.39
CA ILE A 99 -17.60 16.27 -4.66
C ILE A 99 -16.71 16.48 -3.43
N PRO A 100 -16.11 17.68 -3.25
CA PRO A 100 -15.32 17.97 -2.06
C PRO A 100 -16.21 18.18 -0.83
N TYR A 101 -15.71 17.77 0.33
CA TYR A 101 -16.30 18.06 1.64
C TYR A 101 -15.25 17.81 2.74
N ALA A 102 -15.33 18.53 3.85
CA ALA A 102 -14.48 18.29 5.01
C ALA A 102 -14.93 17.01 5.73
N THR A 103 -14.02 16.05 5.85
CA THR A 103 -14.31 14.76 6.49
C THR A 103 -14.05 14.77 7.99
N GLY A 104 -13.15 15.66 8.46
CA GLY A 104 -12.57 15.61 9.81
C GLY A 104 -11.60 14.45 10.02
N MET A 105 -11.33 13.64 8.98
CA MET A 105 -10.29 12.62 9.02
C MET A 105 -8.95 13.21 8.61
N MET A 106 -7.86 12.67 9.15
CA MET A 106 -6.51 13.09 8.79
C MET A 106 -5.72 11.94 8.19
N GLY A 107 -5.24 12.10 6.97
CA GLY A 107 -4.17 11.34 6.36
C GLY A 107 -2.83 12.06 6.48
N VAL A 108 -1.74 11.34 6.21
CA VAL A 108 -0.40 11.92 6.07
C VAL A 108 0.19 11.49 4.72
N SER A 109 0.76 12.46 4.01
CA SER A 109 1.45 12.25 2.75
C SER A 109 2.95 12.42 2.96
N LEU A 110 3.72 11.46 2.50
CA LEU A 110 5.16 11.41 2.71
C LEU A 110 5.78 10.43 1.71
N THR A 111 7.10 10.53 1.51
CA THR A 111 7.82 9.52 0.72
C THR A 111 7.93 8.20 1.48
N ARG A 112 8.06 7.12 0.72
CA ARG A 112 8.32 5.78 1.29
C ARG A 112 9.64 5.75 2.06
N ALA A 113 10.66 6.43 1.57
CA ALA A 113 11.97 6.50 2.21
C ALA A 113 11.89 7.15 3.59
N TYR A 114 11.15 8.23 3.72
CA TYR A 114 10.93 8.92 5.00
C TYR A 114 10.13 8.05 5.99
N LEU A 115 9.08 7.37 5.53
CA LEU A 115 8.34 6.42 6.37
C LEU A 115 9.24 5.28 6.88
N GLU A 116 10.01 4.64 6.01
CA GLU A 116 10.90 3.54 6.42
C GLU A 116 12.00 4.02 7.37
N HIS A 117 12.58 5.20 7.14
CA HIS A 117 13.55 5.80 8.07
C HIS A 117 12.94 6.00 9.46
N SER A 118 11.74 6.58 9.56
CA SER A 118 11.06 6.81 10.83
C SER A 118 10.74 5.49 11.54
N LEU A 119 10.30 4.47 10.81
CA LEU A 119 10.06 3.15 11.38
C LEU A 119 11.35 2.48 11.85
N ARG A 120 12.47 2.59 11.11
CA ARG A 120 13.78 2.09 11.56
C ARG A 120 14.22 2.74 12.86
N ARG A 121 14.07 4.07 12.98
CA ARG A 121 14.38 4.78 14.23
C ARG A 121 13.53 4.28 15.41
N ARG A 122 12.24 4.08 15.17
CA ARG A 122 11.33 3.56 16.21
C ARG A 122 11.68 2.14 16.64
N VAL A 123 12.00 1.25 15.69
CA VAL A 123 12.44 -0.12 16.00
C VAL A 123 13.79 -0.10 16.72
N GLY A 124 14.75 0.71 16.25
CA GLY A 124 16.08 0.83 16.90
C GLY A 124 16.03 1.43 18.30
N ALA A 125 14.95 2.14 18.67
CA ALA A 125 14.74 2.65 20.01
C ALA A 125 14.11 1.63 20.98
N LEU A 126 13.66 0.47 20.49
CA LEU A 126 13.12 -0.58 21.35
C LEU A 126 14.25 -1.32 22.07
N PRO A 127 14.15 -1.55 23.38
CA PRO A 127 15.29 -2.07 24.19
C PRO A 127 15.70 -3.51 23.85
N ASN A 128 14.81 -4.27 23.24
CA ASN A 128 15.00 -5.68 22.87
C ASN A 128 14.95 -5.94 21.37
N ALA A 129 14.95 -4.89 20.53
CA ALA A 129 14.99 -5.03 19.09
C ALA A 129 16.35 -4.59 18.51
N SER A 130 16.82 -5.29 17.50
CA SER A 130 18.02 -4.96 16.74
C SER A 130 17.78 -5.02 15.25
N LEU A 131 18.41 -4.11 14.52
CA LEU A 131 18.43 -4.07 13.06
C LEU A 131 19.83 -4.51 12.63
N ARG A 132 19.91 -5.55 11.82
CA ARG A 132 21.15 -6.03 11.22
C ARG A 132 21.00 -5.96 9.70
N ASP A 133 21.71 -5.07 9.11
CA ASP A 133 21.80 -4.86 7.67
C ASP A 133 22.96 -5.67 7.06
N ASP A 134 23.08 -5.63 5.72
CA ASP A 134 24.04 -6.47 4.97
C ASP A 134 24.00 -7.94 5.41
N ALA A 135 22.80 -8.43 5.72
CA ALA A 135 22.54 -9.75 6.30
C ALA A 135 21.52 -10.51 5.44
N ALA A 136 21.99 -11.15 4.39
CA ALA A 136 21.15 -11.87 3.45
C ALA A 136 20.80 -13.26 3.98
N VAL A 137 19.53 -13.51 4.28
CA VAL A 137 19.02 -14.85 4.61
C VAL A 137 18.95 -15.69 3.35
N THR A 138 19.62 -16.86 3.36
CA THR A 138 19.66 -17.82 2.24
C THR A 138 18.63 -18.93 2.40
N GLN A 139 18.41 -19.39 3.63
CA GLN A 139 17.46 -20.46 3.92
C GLN A 139 16.92 -20.37 5.35
N VAL A 140 15.82 -21.08 5.61
CA VAL A 140 15.35 -21.36 6.96
C VAL A 140 16.03 -22.62 7.50
N VAL A 141 16.19 -22.68 8.81
CA VAL A 141 16.67 -23.85 9.53
C VAL A 141 15.51 -24.48 10.30
N GLY A 142 15.42 -25.81 10.32
CA GLY A 142 14.33 -26.46 11.04
C GLY A 142 14.31 -27.97 10.83
N VAL A 143 13.22 -28.56 11.30
CA VAL A 143 12.87 -29.97 11.13
C VAL A 143 11.54 -30.08 10.41
N PRO A 144 11.14 -31.21 9.86
CA PRO A 144 9.85 -31.35 9.19
C PRO A 144 8.69 -30.79 10.02
N GLY A 145 7.98 -29.81 9.45
CA GLY A 145 6.85 -29.14 10.08
C GLY A 145 7.20 -28.02 11.08
N ARG A 146 8.48 -27.69 11.28
CA ARG A 146 8.88 -26.63 12.21
C ARG A 146 10.12 -25.87 11.73
N VAL A 147 10.02 -24.55 11.69
CA VAL A 147 11.16 -23.64 11.53
C VAL A 147 11.71 -23.28 12.91
N THR A 148 13.05 -23.31 13.06
CA THR A 148 13.77 -23.03 14.31
C THR A 148 14.84 -21.96 14.16
N GLY A 149 14.94 -21.34 12.98
CA GLY A 149 15.91 -20.29 12.72
C GLY A 149 16.10 -20.00 11.24
N VAL A 150 17.13 -19.21 10.95
CA VAL A 150 17.55 -18.85 9.60
C VAL A 150 19.07 -19.01 9.46
N GLN A 151 19.55 -19.21 8.22
CA GLN A 151 20.96 -19.16 7.87
C GLN A 151 21.24 -17.99 6.95
N LEU A 152 22.31 -17.27 7.24
CA LEU A 152 22.81 -16.16 6.43
C LEU A 152 23.73 -16.67 5.30
N ASP A 153 24.09 -15.79 4.40
CA ASP A 153 24.97 -16.07 3.25
C ASP A 153 26.45 -16.30 3.67
N ASP A 154 26.87 -15.77 4.84
CA ASP A 154 28.17 -16.04 5.44
C ASP A 154 28.23 -17.38 6.19
N GLY A 155 27.11 -18.12 6.25
CA GLY A 155 26.99 -19.40 6.93
C GLY A 155 26.54 -19.30 8.40
N GLU A 156 26.43 -18.12 8.98
CA GLU A 156 25.91 -17.93 10.34
C GLU A 156 24.48 -18.46 10.45
N VAL A 157 24.21 -19.21 11.52
CA VAL A 157 22.86 -19.69 11.87
C VAL A 157 22.33 -18.88 13.05
N ILE A 158 21.16 -18.31 12.89
CA ILE A 158 20.45 -17.56 13.93
C ILE A 158 19.23 -18.38 14.36
N GLU A 159 19.27 -18.90 15.59
CA GLU A 159 18.14 -19.63 16.18
C GLU A 159 16.98 -18.66 16.52
N ALA A 160 15.74 -19.10 16.30
CA ALA A 160 14.54 -18.35 16.58
C ALA A 160 13.35 -19.25 16.91
N ASP A 161 12.49 -18.81 17.82
CA ASP A 161 11.19 -19.42 18.08
C ASP A 161 10.16 -19.06 17.00
N LEU A 162 10.35 -17.90 16.35
CA LEU A 162 9.51 -17.40 15.26
C LEU A 162 10.36 -16.72 14.17
N VAL A 163 10.17 -17.14 12.94
CA VAL A 163 10.69 -16.48 11.74
C VAL A 163 9.53 -15.81 10.99
N VAL A 164 9.66 -14.52 10.73
CA VAL A 164 8.69 -13.72 9.95
C VAL A 164 9.29 -13.43 8.58
N ASP A 165 8.73 -14.01 7.53
CA ASP A 165 9.10 -13.72 6.14
C ASP A 165 8.43 -12.43 5.65
N ALA A 166 9.19 -11.35 5.63
CA ALA A 166 8.83 -10.05 5.06
C ALA A 166 9.68 -9.72 3.82
N THR A 167 10.11 -10.75 3.06
CA THR A 167 11.02 -10.62 1.92
C THR A 167 10.37 -10.06 0.65
N GLY A 168 9.08 -9.72 0.72
CA GLY A 168 8.36 -9.13 -0.39
C GLY A 168 7.99 -10.15 -1.48
N ARG A 169 8.07 -9.73 -2.74
CA ARG A 169 7.62 -10.55 -3.90
C ARG A 169 8.54 -11.72 -4.28
N SER A 170 9.54 -12.03 -3.47
CA SER A 170 10.45 -13.13 -3.76
C SER A 170 9.75 -14.50 -3.70
N ASP A 171 10.30 -15.50 -4.40
CA ASP A 171 9.84 -16.89 -4.30
C ASP A 171 10.65 -17.70 -3.27
N ARG A 172 11.36 -17.00 -2.38
CA ARG A 172 12.20 -17.64 -1.34
C ARG A 172 11.35 -18.41 -0.33
N GLY A 173 10.23 -17.83 0.10
CA GLY A 173 9.33 -18.44 1.07
C GLY A 173 8.83 -19.82 0.63
N ASP A 174 8.55 -20.02 -0.66
CA ASP A 174 8.11 -21.30 -1.19
C ASP A 174 9.21 -22.37 -1.03
N ARG A 175 10.47 -22.04 -1.37
CA ARG A 175 11.64 -22.93 -1.18
C ARG A 175 11.93 -23.21 0.29
N TRP A 176 11.75 -22.20 1.16
CA TRP A 176 11.95 -22.35 2.60
C TRP A 176 10.94 -23.33 3.21
N LEU A 177 9.69 -23.29 2.76
CA LEU A 177 8.68 -24.25 3.19
C LEU A 177 9.02 -25.68 2.75
N GLU A 178 9.49 -25.86 1.51
CA GLU A 178 9.92 -27.15 0.98
C GLU A 178 11.10 -27.73 1.79
N GLN A 179 12.06 -26.90 2.22
CA GLN A 179 13.20 -27.31 3.05
C GLN A 179 12.79 -27.93 4.38
N VAL A 180 11.68 -27.48 4.97
CA VAL A 180 11.13 -28.04 6.21
C VAL A 180 10.01 -29.05 5.96
N GLY A 181 9.95 -29.62 4.74
CA GLY A 181 9.00 -30.65 4.38
C GLY A 181 7.53 -30.18 4.30
N CYS A 182 7.32 -28.87 4.12
CA CYS A 182 5.99 -28.30 3.95
C CYS A 182 5.72 -28.04 2.47
N GLN A 183 4.46 -28.17 2.08
CA GLN A 183 4.02 -27.83 0.72
C GLN A 183 3.99 -26.30 0.56
N ALA A 184 4.43 -25.80 -0.61
CA ALA A 184 4.22 -24.41 -0.99
C ALA A 184 2.71 -24.10 -1.12
N PRO A 185 2.27 -22.88 -0.77
CA PRO A 185 0.86 -22.47 -0.91
C PRO A 185 0.44 -22.39 -2.37
N GLU A 186 -0.86 -22.65 -2.63
CA GLU A 186 -1.46 -22.33 -3.93
C GLU A 186 -1.32 -20.83 -4.22
N VAL A 187 -1.17 -20.47 -5.50
CA VAL A 187 -0.94 -19.09 -5.93
C VAL A 187 -1.90 -18.69 -7.04
N ASP A 188 -2.65 -17.60 -6.82
CA ASP A 188 -3.33 -16.88 -7.88
C ASP A 188 -2.46 -15.76 -8.41
N THR A 189 -2.42 -15.63 -9.73
CA THR A 189 -1.72 -14.57 -10.43
C THR A 189 -2.66 -13.86 -11.41
N VAL A 190 -2.75 -12.53 -11.30
CA VAL A 190 -3.51 -11.69 -12.24
C VAL A 190 -2.53 -10.80 -12.99
N LYS A 191 -2.39 -11.06 -14.29
CA LYS A 191 -1.48 -10.32 -15.17
C LYS A 191 -2.13 -8.99 -15.59
N ILE A 192 -1.42 -7.90 -15.34
CA ILE A 192 -1.90 -6.53 -15.53
C ILE A 192 -0.93 -5.63 -16.28
N ASP A 193 0.35 -6.01 -16.38
CA ASP A 193 1.41 -5.24 -17.03
C ASP A 193 1.34 -3.74 -16.71
N VAL A 194 1.24 -3.39 -15.40
CA VAL A 194 1.25 -2.01 -14.93
C VAL A 194 2.67 -1.47 -14.96
N GLY A 195 2.81 -0.22 -15.32
CA GLY A 195 4.07 0.50 -15.22
C GLY A 195 3.85 1.99 -15.10
N TYR A 196 4.77 2.63 -14.42
CA TYR A 196 4.71 4.07 -14.17
C TYR A 196 6.10 4.69 -14.05
N SER A 197 6.18 5.96 -14.41
CA SER A 197 7.37 6.78 -14.30
C SER A 197 7.10 7.91 -13.31
N SER A 198 8.09 8.25 -12.47
CA SER A 198 7.93 9.29 -11.44
C SER A 198 9.05 10.32 -11.48
N ARG A 199 8.70 11.56 -11.12
CA ARG A 199 9.61 12.68 -10.89
C ARG A 199 9.28 13.39 -9.58
N MET A 200 10.32 13.94 -8.96
CA MET A 200 10.18 14.88 -7.85
C MET A 200 10.31 16.31 -8.36
N LEU A 201 9.42 17.19 -7.91
CA LEU A 201 9.47 18.62 -8.22
C LEU A 201 9.56 19.42 -6.92
N HIS A 202 10.18 20.59 -7.00
CA HIS A 202 10.13 21.57 -5.94
C HIS A 202 8.69 22.12 -5.78
N ARG A 203 8.26 22.32 -4.55
CA ARG A 203 6.98 22.90 -4.17
C ARG A 203 7.25 24.18 -3.37
N SER A 204 6.68 25.30 -3.78
CA SER A 204 6.74 26.51 -2.96
C SER A 204 5.93 26.30 -1.67
N PRO A 205 6.36 26.83 -0.53
CA PRO A 205 5.58 26.79 0.70
C PRO A 205 4.15 27.30 0.47
N GLY A 206 3.16 26.52 0.92
CA GLY A 206 1.73 26.87 0.71
C GLY A 206 1.16 26.56 -0.68
N ASP A 207 1.99 26.12 -1.66
CA ASP A 207 1.49 25.78 -2.99
C ASP A 207 0.48 24.63 -2.94
N ARG A 208 -0.57 24.77 -3.76
CA ARG A 208 -1.67 23.83 -3.93
C ARG A 208 -1.80 23.42 -5.39
N LEU A 209 -2.47 22.31 -5.66
CA LEU A 209 -2.69 21.80 -7.02
C LEU A 209 -3.58 22.74 -7.86
N THR A 210 -4.48 23.47 -7.21
CA THR A 210 -5.31 24.50 -7.79
C THR A 210 -5.33 25.72 -6.88
N GLU A 211 -5.73 26.90 -7.38
CA GLU A 211 -5.92 28.12 -6.60
C GLU A 211 -6.86 27.91 -5.39
N MET A 212 -7.74 26.92 -5.48
CA MET A 212 -8.78 26.62 -4.50
C MET A 212 -8.44 25.48 -3.56
N GLY A 213 -7.23 24.89 -3.62
CA GLY A 213 -6.77 23.84 -2.74
C GLY A 213 -6.25 22.59 -3.45
N GLY A 214 -6.15 21.51 -2.69
CA GLY A 214 -5.62 20.20 -3.13
C GLY A 214 -4.15 20.03 -2.83
N LEU A 215 -3.86 19.00 -2.07
CA LEU A 215 -2.50 18.56 -1.73
C LEU A 215 -2.17 17.23 -2.43
N LEU A 216 -3.21 16.49 -2.82
CA LEU A 216 -3.09 15.23 -3.51
C LEU A 216 -4.00 15.23 -4.74
N PHE A 217 -3.51 14.65 -5.81
CA PHE A 217 -4.26 14.39 -7.03
C PHE A 217 -4.18 12.91 -7.37
N LEU A 218 -5.30 12.32 -7.70
CA LEU A 218 -5.39 11.00 -8.29
C LEU A 218 -6.29 11.04 -9.53
N MET A 219 -5.83 10.40 -10.58
CA MET A 219 -6.63 10.13 -11.77
C MET A 219 -6.59 8.61 -12.03
N ALA A 220 -7.75 7.99 -11.92
CA ALA A 220 -7.92 6.61 -12.34
C ALA A 220 -8.32 6.56 -13.82
N SER A 221 -8.04 5.43 -14.47
CA SER A 221 -8.47 5.17 -15.84
C SER A 221 -9.97 5.42 -16.02
N ILE A 222 -10.34 5.92 -17.21
CA ILE A 222 -11.74 6.23 -17.55
C ILE A 222 -12.50 4.98 -18.02
N GLY A 223 -11.78 3.90 -18.30
CA GLY A 223 -12.36 2.65 -18.78
C GLY A 223 -11.43 1.93 -19.75
N PRO A 224 -11.89 0.90 -20.45
CA PRO A 224 -11.02 0.01 -21.22
C PRO A 224 -10.25 0.72 -22.36
N ASN A 225 -10.74 1.88 -22.82
CA ASN A 225 -10.14 2.62 -23.93
C ASN A 225 -9.04 3.61 -23.49
N ASP A 226 -8.97 3.98 -22.22
CA ASP A 226 -7.90 4.82 -21.67
C ASP A 226 -7.38 4.19 -20.39
N LYS A 227 -6.19 3.58 -20.49
CA LYS A 227 -5.55 2.80 -19.42
C LYS A 227 -4.61 3.63 -18.55
N ARG A 228 -4.54 4.95 -18.81
CA ARG A 228 -3.62 5.84 -18.11
C ARG A 228 -4.10 6.17 -16.71
N ALA A 229 -3.16 6.38 -15.82
CA ALA A 229 -3.36 6.85 -14.46
C ALA A 229 -2.32 7.91 -14.11
N ALA A 230 -2.65 8.78 -13.17
CA ALA A 230 -1.74 9.80 -12.69
C ALA A 230 -1.92 10.04 -11.19
N ALA A 231 -0.83 10.38 -10.52
CA ALA A 231 -0.83 10.82 -9.13
C ALA A 231 0.13 12.00 -8.96
N ALA A 232 -0.24 12.95 -8.10
CA ALA A 232 0.67 13.96 -7.58
C ALA A 232 0.40 14.13 -6.09
N PHE A 233 1.44 14.03 -5.27
CA PHE A 233 1.33 14.14 -3.83
C PHE A 233 2.33 15.19 -3.32
N ALA A 234 1.86 16.11 -2.48
CA ALA A 234 2.72 16.94 -1.68
C ALA A 234 3.36 16.05 -0.61
N VAL A 235 4.68 16.14 -0.47
CA VAL A 235 5.46 15.34 0.49
C VAL A 235 6.42 16.25 1.27
N GLU A 236 7.15 15.68 2.20
CA GLU A 236 8.14 16.41 3.04
C GLU A 236 9.16 17.19 2.17
N ASP A 237 9.90 18.09 2.81
CA ASP A 237 10.93 18.97 2.21
C ASP A 237 10.39 19.87 1.09
N ASP A 238 9.15 20.30 1.21
CA ASP A 238 8.48 21.12 0.20
C ASP A 238 8.65 20.56 -1.23
N ARG A 239 8.20 19.32 -1.43
CA ARG A 239 8.28 18.64 -2.72
C ARG A 239 6.90 18.14 -3.17
N TRP A 240 6.78 18.00 -4.49
CA TRP A 240 5.76 17.20 -5.16
C TRP A 240 6.39 15.93 -5.68
N ILE A 241 5.75 14.78 -5.48
CA ILE A 241 6.05 13.56 -6.23
C ILE A 241 4.96 13.34 -7.26
N ILE A 242 5.34 13.30 -8.55
CA ILE A 242 4.43 13.00 -9.66
C ILE A 242 4.72 11.59 -10.15
N THR A 243 3.66 10.83 -10.36
CA THR A 243 3.70 9.49 -10.96
C THR A 243 2.69 9.41 -12.09
N LEU A 244 3.17 9.06 -13.29
CA LEU A 244 2.37 8.88 -14.51
C LEU A 244 2.55 7.46 -15.03
N GLY A 245 1.48 6.82 -15.49
CA GLY A 245 1.56 5.48 -16.05
C GLY A 245 0.19 4.86 -16.27
N GLY A 246 0.10 3.54 -16.21
CA GLY A 246 -1.16 2.85 -16.40
C GLY A 246 -1.02 1.35 -16.57
N TRP A 247 -2.13 0.72 -16.97
CA TRP A 247 -2.26 -0.71 -17.20
C TRP A 247 -1.81 -1.10 -18.61
N HIS A 248 -1.47 -2.37 -18.79
CA HIS A 248 -1.23 -3.00 -20.08
C HIS A 248 -0.28 -2.21 -20.97
N ARG A 249 0.90 -1.84 -20.41
CA ARG A 249 1.99 -1.13 -21.07
C ARG A 249 1.69 0.32 -21.47
N SER A 250 0.62 0.94 -20.93
CA SER A 250 0.40 2.38 -21.03
C SER A 250 1.38 3.15 -20.14
N TYR A 251 2.68 2.93 -20.37
CA TYR A 251 3.75 3.50 -19.57
C TYR A 251 4.08 4.91 -20.01
N ALA A 252 4.21 5.84 -19.06
CA ALA A 252 4.73 7.15 -19.35
C ALA A 252 6.20 7.06 -19.77
N PRO A 253 6.65 7.82 -20.79
CA PRO A 253 8.07 7.96 -21.11
C PRO A 253 8.89 8.43 -19.91
N THR A 254 10.21 8.19 -19.94
CA THR A 254 11.11 8.63 -18.87
C THR A 254 11.83 9.92 -19.19
N ASP A 255 12.05 10.21 -20.45
CA ASP A 255 12.65 11.46 -20.91
C ASP A 255 11.70 12.66 -20.58
N PRO A 256 12.27 13.85 -20.33
CA PRO A 256 11.51 15.01 -19.90
C PRO A 256 10.37 15.41 -20.85
N ASP A 257 10.64 15.40 -22.15
CA ASP A 257 9.66 15.85 -23.16
C ASP A 257 8.52 14.86 -23.31
N GLY A 258 8.81 13.57 -23.44
CA GLY A 258 7.81 12.52 -23.50
C GLY A 258 6.97 12.41 -22.21
N PHE A 259 7.59 12.64 -21.03
CA PHE A 259 6.87 12.68 -19.77
C PHE A 259 5.89 13.86 -19.73
N ALA A 260 6.28 15.03 -20.19
CA ALA A 260 5.44 16.24 -20.28
C ALA A 260 4.31 16.07 -21.32
N GLU A 261 4.60 15.46 -22.47
CA GLU A 261 3.60 15.13 -23.49
C GLU A 261 2.55 14.15 -22.96
N PHE A 262 2.98 13.10 -22.26
CA PHE A 262 2.05 12.16 -21.62
C PHE A 262 1.13 12.88 -20.63
N ALA A 263 1.67 13.77 -19.79
CA ALA A 263 0.90 14.58 -18.84
C ALA A 263 -0.10 15.50 -19.55
N ALA A 264 0.32 16.14 -20.65
CA ALA A 264 -0.54 17.04 -21.45
C ALA A 264 -1.70 16.28 -22.14
N GLY A 265 -1.51 15.00 -22.47
CA GLY A 265 -2.52 14.13 -23.05
C GLY A 265 -3.55 13.58 -22.07
N LEU A 266 -3.43 13.85 -20.76
CA LEU A 266 -4.39 13.37 -19.76
C LEU A 266 -5.72 14.15 -19.85
N PRO A 267 -6.84 13.56 -19.38
CA PRO A 267 -8.16 14.20 -19.40
C PRO A 267 -8.28 15.52 -18.63
N THR A 268 -7.32 15.81 -17.75
CA THR A 268 -7.28 17.04 -16.95
C THR A 268 -5.93 17.72 -17.08
N SER A 269 -5.89 19.05 -16.98
CA SER A 269 -4.64 19.83 -17.13
C SER A 269 -3.73 19.80 -15.91
N HIS A 270 -4.18 19.29 -14.75
CA HIS A 270 -3.47 19.41 -13.46
C HIS A 270 -2.02 18.97 -13.51
N MET A 271 -1.71 17.85 -14.19
CA MET A 271 -0.33 17.37 -14.30
C MET A 271 0.51 18.25 -15.22
N LYS A 272 -0.05 18.68 -16.37
CA LYS A 272 0.59 19.61 -17.27
C LYS A 272 0.90 20.94 -16.57
N ASP A 273 -0.09 21.49 -15.87
CA ASP A 273 0.03 22.79 -15.19
C ASP A 273 1.06 22.71 -14.04
N LEU A 274 1.07 21.58 -13.30
CA LEU A 274 2.04 21.36 -12.23
C LEU A 274 3.47 21.26 -12.78
N LEU A 275 3.67 20.50 -13.86
CA LEU A 275 4.97 20.38 -14.53
C LEU A 275 5.46 21.73 -15.11
N ALA A 276 4.54 22.55 -15.61
CA ALA A 276 4.90 23.84 -16.22
C ALA A 276 5.33 24.92 -15.20
N ARG A 277 4.86 24.82 -13.93
CA ARG A 277 5.13 25.83 -12.90
C ARG A 277 6.13 25.40 -11.83
N SER A 278 6.53 24.12 -11.81
CA SER A 278 7.41 23.57 -10.78
C SER A 278 8.69 23.01 -11.38
N GLU A 279 9.81 23.36 -10.81
CA GLU A 279 11.11 22.87 -11.26
C GLU A 279 11.37 21.44 -10.76
N PRO A 280 11.97 20.56 -11.55
CA PRO A 280 12.38 19.24 -11.11
C PRO A 280 13.51 19.31 -10.09
N VAL A 281 13.45 18.47 -9.05
CA VAL A 281 14.54 18.28 -8.09
C VAL A 281 15.78 17.69 -8.79
N ASP A 282 15.55 16.79 -9.74
CA ASP A 282 16.57 16.21 -10.61
C ASP A 282 16.12 16.47 -12.07
N PRO A 283 16.92 17.20 -12.86
CA PRO A 283 16.61 17.49 -14.26
C PRO A 283 16.70 16.27 -15.18
N GLY A 284 17.26 15.16 -14.72
CA GLY A 284 17.40 13.93 -15.48
C GLY A 284 16.08 13.26 -15.85
N ASN A 285 16.18 12.03 -16.33
CA ASN A 285 15.02 11.21 -16.71
C ASN A 285 14.17 10.83 -15.49
N ALA A 286 12.87 10.71 -15.70
CA ALA A 286 11.96 10.12 -14.73
C ALA A 286 12.36 8.65 -14.43
N LEU A 287 12.12 8.21 -13.22
CA LEU A 287 12.39 6.84 -12.80
C LEU A 287 11.20 5.94 -13.16
N ARG A 288 11.47 4.80 -13.80
CA ARG A 288 10.42 3.84 -14.18
C ARG A 288 10.41 2.62 -13.27
N TYR A 289 9.22 2.18 -12.95
CA TYR A 289 8.95 0.90 -12.31
C TYR A 289 7.89 0.13 -13.09
N THR A 290 8.08 -1.18 -13.24
CA THR A 290 7.11 -2.07 -13.89
C THR A 290 6.64 -3.15 -12.92
N TYR A 291 5.34 -3.43 -13.00
CA TYR A 291 4.66 -4.36 -12.13
C TYR A 291 3.79 -5.30 -12.98
N PRO A 292 4.30 -6.49 -13.35
CA PRO A 292 3.66 -7.32 -14.36
C PRO A 292 2.37 -7.98 -13.89
N ASN A 293 2.27 -8.32 -12.62
CA ASN A 293 1.13 -9.07 -12.08
C ASN A 293 0.91 -8.83 -10.59
N SER A 294 -0.34 -8.93 -10.16
CA SER A 294 -0.74 -9.12 -8.77
C SER A 294 -0.65 -10.61 -8.43
N ARG A 295 -0.32 -10.94 -7.17
CA ARG A 295 -0.15 -12.32 -6.74
C ARG A 295 -0.65 -12.52 -5.31
N ARG A 296 -1.42 -13.60 -5.07
CA ARG A 296 -1.87 -14.01 -3.75
C ARG A 296 -1.47 -15.46 -3.51
N ARG A 297 -0.78 -15.73 -2.41
CA ARG A 297 -0.48 -17.04 -1.88
C ARG A 297 -1.49 -17.40 -0.81
N TYR A 298 -2.10 -18.58 -0.92
CA TYR A 298 -3.17 -19.04 -0.03
C TYR A 298 -2.60 -19.87 1.11
N PHE A 299 -1.83 -19.24 2.00
CA PHE A 299 -1.29 -19.90 3.20
C PHE A 299 -2.37 -20.47 4.11
N GLU A 300 -3.55 -19.86 4.12
CA GLU A 300 -4.72 -20.32 4.88
C GLU A 300 -5.27 -21.68 4.41
N ARG A 301 -4.86 -22.16 3.23
CA ARG A 301 -5.24 -23.46 2.66
C ARG A 301 -4.23 -24.56 2.95
N LEU A 302 -3.08 -24.22 3.54
CA LEU A 302 -2.09 -25.22 3.92
C LEU A 302 -2.66 -26.17 4.97
N ARG A 303 -2.58 -27.47 4.71
CA ARG A 303 -3.06 -28.49 5.65
C ARG A 303 -2.26 -28.51 6.94
N ARG A 304 -0.94 -28.32 6.84
CA ARG A 304 0.02 -28.32 7.94
C ARG A 304 1.02 -27.18 7.73
N PRO A 305 0.67 -25.95 8.11
CA PRO A 305 1.62 -24.85 8.09
C PRO A 305 2.71 -25.10 9.14
N PRO A 306 3.99 -24.81 8.85
CA PRO A 306 5.07 -25.09 9.79
C PRO A 306 4.93 -24.22 11.05
N ALA A 307 5.13 -24.80 12.21
CA ALA A 307 5.27 -24.02 13.44
C ALA A 307 6.53 -23.14 13.36
N GLY A 308 6.51 -21.98 14.01
CA GLY A 308 7.65 -21.07 14.04
C GLY A 308 7.91 -20.30 12.75
N TYR A 309 6.95 -20.28 11.80
CA TYR A 309 7.05 -19.49 10.56
C TYR A 309 5.75 -18.80 10.22
N VAL A 310 5.84 -17.53 9.82
CA VAL A 310 4.75 -16.76 9.20
C VAL A 310 5.31 -15.92 8.06
N ALA A 311 4.46 -15.60 7.07
CA ALA A 311 4.76 -14.66 5.99
C ALA A 311 3.86 -13.43 6.13
N ILE A 312 4.36 -12.24 5.66
CA ILE A 312 3.67 -10.96 5.79
C ILE A 312 3.91 -10.07 4.56
N GLY A 313 2.96 -9.21 4.24
CA GLY A 313 3.04 -8.25 3.15
C GLY A 313 3.08 -8.89 1.78
N ASP A 314 3.94 -8.41 0.89
CA ASP A 314 4.04 -8.91 -0.47
C ASP A 314 4.52 -10.38 -0.56
N ALA A 315 5.04 -10.95 0.52
CA ALA A 315 5.34 -12.37 0.63
C ALA A 315 4.06 -13.23 0.68
N VAL A 316 2.94 -12.66 1.13
CA VAL A 316 1.62 -13.29 1.12
C VAL A 316 0.78 -12.80 -0.06
N CYS A 317 0.62 -11.48 -0.18
CA CYS A 317 -0.24 -10.90 -1.20
C CYS A 317 0.31 -9.57 -1.73
N SER A 318 0.64 -9.55 -3.01
CA SER A 318 1.07 -8.33 -3.68
C SER A 318 -0.03 -7.83 -4.63
N PHE A 319 -0.49 -6.59 -4.39
CA PHE A 319 -1.58 -5.94 -5.11
C PHE A 319 -1.06 -5.05 -6.23
N ASN A 320 -1.91 -4.76 -7.19
CA ASN A 320 -1.66 -3.67 -8.13
C ASN A 320 -1.39 -2.36 -7.35
N PRO A 321 -0.20 -1.76 -7.51
CA PRO A 321 0.21 -0.58 -6.74
C PRO A 321 -0.68 0.65 -6.93
N LEU A 322 -1.41 0.72 -8.06
CA LEU A 322 -2.30 1.84 -8.36
C LEU A 322 -3.50 1.95 -7.39
N TYR A 323 -3.82 0.90 -6.63
CA TYR A 323 -4.85 0.94 -5.58
C TYR A 323 -4.33 1.41 -4.22
N GLY A 324 -3.01 1.47 -4.00
CA GLY A 324 -2.39 1.99 -2.79
C GLY A 324 -2.61 1.18 -1.51
N GLN A 325 -3.03 -0.10 -1.61
CA GLN A 325 -3.44 -0.91 -0.44
C GLN A 325 -2.30 -1.65 0.24
N GLY A 326 -1.21 -1.97 -0.48
CA GLY A 326 -0.19 -2.93 -0.03
C GLY A 326 0.44 -2.60 1.33
N MET A 327 0.83 -1.35 1.58
CA MET A 327 1.42 -0.96 2.87
C MET A 327 0.42 -1.14 4.02
N THR A 328 -0.81 -0.67 3.83
CA THR A 328 -1.85 -0.74 4.85
C THR A 328 -2.18 -2.19 5.22
N VAL A 329 -2.29 -3.06 4.22
CA VAL A 329 -2.52 -4.50 4.44
C VAL A 329 -1.38 -5.11 5.24
N ALA A 330 -0.12 -4.87 4.85
CA ALA A 330 1.04 -5.39 5.56
C ALA A 330 1.11 -4.92 7.03
N ILE A 331 0.71 -3.68 7.30
CA ILE A 331 0.61 -3.14 8.67
C ILE A 331 -0.48 -3.85 9.47
N LEU A 332 -1.65 -4.09 8.86
CA LEU A 332 -2.74 -4.82 9.51
C LEU A 332 -2.39 -6.29 9.76
N GLU A 333 -1.64 -6.93 8.87
CA GLU A 333 -1.10 -8.28 9.06
C GLU A 333 -0.12 -8.34 10.24
N ALA A 334 0.71 -7.30 10.43
CA ALA A 334 1.61 -7.22 11.58
C ALA A 334 0.86 -7.12 12.91
N LEU A 335 -0.24 -6.35 12.97
CA LEU A 335 -1.11 -6.32 14.14
C LEU A 335 -1.76 -7.68 14.40
N GLU A 336 -2.29 -8.31 13.35
CA GLU A 336 -2.90 -9.64 13.46
C GLU A 336 -1.91 -10.70 13.94
N LEU A 337 -0.62 -10.58 13.58
CA LEU A 337 0.43 -11.46 14.10
C LEU A 337 0.55 -11.34 15.61
N GLY A 338 0.59 -10.10 16.13
CA GLY A 338 0.60 -9.85 17.56
C GLY A 338 -0.63 -10.43 18.25
N ASP A 339 -1.82 -10.17 17.72
CA ASP A 339 -3.09 -10.66 18.27
C ASP A 339 -3.19 -12.20 18.23
N SER A 340 -2.68 -12.83 17.18
CA SER A 340 -2.65 -14.30 17.07
C SER A 340 -1.70 -14.95 18.08
N LEU A 341 -0.54 -14.33 18.32
CA LEU A 341 0.40 -14.76 19.37
C LEU A 341 -0.23 -14.68 20.75
N ASP A 342 -0.93 -13.57 21.06
CA ASP A 342 -1.58 -13.39 22.35
C ASP A 342 -2.71 -14.41 22.57
N ARG A 343 -3.51 -14.70 21.53
CA ARG A 343 -4.59 -15.69 21.60
C ARG A 343 -4.10 -17.12 21.82
N CYS A 344 -2.95 -17.47 21.20
CA CYS A 344 -2.45 -18.85 21.23
C CYS A 344 -1.32 -19.08 22.24
N GLY A 345 -0.87 -18.04 22.94
CA GLY A 345 0.15 -18.14 23.99
C GLY A 345 1.58 -18.40 23.49
N GLY A 346 1.87 -18.17 22.20
CA GLY A 346 3.21 -18.27 21.64
C GLY A 346 3.25 -18.82 20.20
N PRO A 347 4.47 -19.02 19.62
CA PRO A 347 4.68 -19.38 18.22
C PRO A 347 4.49 -20.89 17.96
N THR A 348 3.28 -21.39 18.19
CA THR A 348 2.87 -22.77 17.99
C THR A 348 2.34 -23.02 16.57
N GLU A 349 2.14 -24.30 16.18
CA GLU A 349 1.46 -24.64 14.93
C GLU A 349 0.02 -24.07 14.90
N GLU A 350 -0.66 -24.09 16.06
CA GLU A 350 -1.99 -23.51 16.19
C GLU A 350 -1.99 -21.99 15.95
N MET A 351 -1.00 -21.28 16.48
CA MET A 351 -0.81 -19.85 16.22
C MET A 351 -0.59 -19.60 14.73
N THR A 352 0.29 -20.32 14.06
CA THR A 352 0.54 -20.16 12.62
C THR A 352 -0.73 -20.38 11.81
N ARG A 353 -1.50 -21.42 12.15
CA ARG A 353 -2.80 -21.70 11.50
C ARG A 353 -3.84 -20.62 11.76
N THR A 354 -3.91 -20.12 12.99
CA THR A 354 -4.83 -19.05 13.40
C THR A 354 -4.50 -17.74 12.66
N TYR A 355 -3.23 -17.39 12.62
CA TYR A 355 -2.71 -16.22 11.90
C TYR A 355 -3.07 -16.28 10.41
N PHE A 356 -2.70 -17.36 9.71
CA PHE A 356 -2.97 -17.44 8.28
C PHE A 356 -4.46 -17.46 7.93
N ARG A 357 -5.32 -18.04 8.78
CA ARG A 357 -6.79 -17.95 8.61
C ARG A 357 -7.30 -16.52 8.77
N ALA A 358 -6.79 -15.77 9.73
CA ALA A 358 -7.16 -14.39 9.95
C ALA A 358 -6.67 -13.48 8.82
N VAL A 359 -5.41 -13.64 8.39
CA VAL A 359 -4.84 -12.94 7.23
C VAL A 359 -5.59 -13.28 5.94
N GLY A 360 -5.95 -14.55 5.72
CA GLY A 360 -6.76 -14.94 4.57
C GLY A 360 -8.08 -14.20 4.49
N LYS A 361 -8.77 -13.99 5.63
CA LYS A 361 -9.99 -13.17 5.72
C LYS A 361 -9.71 -11.68 5.49
N LEU A 362 -8.63 -11.15 6.06
CA LEU A 362 -8.21 -9.76 5.87
C LEU A 362 -7.94 -9.47 4.40
N LEU A 363 -7.28 -10.39 3.70
CA LEU A 363 -6.89 -10.25 2.30
C LEU A 363 -8.05 -10.40 1.31
N GLU A 364 -9.12 -11.10 1.68
CA GLU A 364 -10.21 -11.46 0.76
C GLU A 364 -10.76 -10.24 0.01
N MET A 365 -11.10 -9.19 0.74
CA MET A 365 -11.72 -8.01 0.14
C MET A 365 -10.73 -7.11 -0.61
N PRO A 366 -9.55 -6.74 -0.07
CA PRO A 366 -8.54 -6.01 -0.83
C PRO A 366 -8.15 -6.71 -2.14
N TRP A 367 -7.99 -8.04 -2.11
CA TRP A 367 -7.70 -8.83 -3.30
C TRP A 367 -8.82 -8.75 -4.33
N ARG A 368 -10.07 -8.98 -3.90
CA ARG A 368 -11.23 -8.93 -4.80
C ARG A 368 -11.46 -7.55 -5.40
N ILE A 369 -11.31 -6.48 -4.62
CA ILE A 369 -11.50 -5.10 -5.11
C ILE A 369 -10.43 -4.77 -6.16
N SER A 370 -9.16 -5.04 -5.88
CA SER A 370 -8.09 -4.72 -6.81
C SER A 370 -8.19 -5.54 -8.10
N THR A 371 -8.36 -6.86 -7.99
CA THR A 371 -8.46 -7.72 -9.18
C THR A 371 -9.74 -7.45 -9.99
N ALA A 372 -10.89 -7.21 -9.33
CA ALA A 372 -12.11 -6.83 -10.03
C ALA A 372 -11.91 -5.55 -10.85
N GLY A 373 -11.27 -4.53 -10.26
CA GLY A 373 -10.94 -3.30 -10.97
C GLY A 373 -10.01 -3.53 -12.16
N ASP A 374 -9.06 -4.46 -12.06
CA ASP A 374 -8.16 -4.80 -13.16
C ASP A 374 -8.89 -5.51 -14.32
N PHE A 375 -9.93 -6.31 -14.01
CA PHE A 375 -10.74 -6.99 -15.03
C PHE A 375 -11.72 -6.08 -15.81
N ILE A 376 -11.70 -4.78 -15.61
CA ILE A 376 -12.35 -3.84 -16.56
C ILE A 376 -11.60 -3.79 -17.90
N PHE A 377 -10.32 -4.17 -17.93
CA PHE A 377 -9.50 -4.24 -19.12
C PHE A 377 -9.54 -5.67 -19.72
N PRO A 378 -9.88 -5.81 -21.02
CA PRO A 378 -9.99 -7.13 -21.66
C PRO A 378 -8.66 -7.90 -21.71
N GLU A 379 -7.50 -7.20 -21.63
CA GLU A 379 -6.18 -7.82 -21.67
C GLU A 379 -5.75 -8.42 -20.32
N THR A 380 -6.51 -8.18 -19.26
CA THR A 380 -6.22 -8.77 -17.93
C THR A 380 -6.42 -10.27 -17.96
N VAL A 381 -5.40 -11.03 -17.56
CA VAL A 381 -5.40 -12.49 -17.55
C VAL A 381 -5.22 -13.00 -16.13
N GLY A 382 -6.09 -13.93 -15.72
CA GLY A 382 -6.04 -14.57 -14.40
C GLY A 382 -7.40 -15.12 -13.98
N PRO A 383 -7.51 -15.61 -12.74
CA PRO A 383 -8.76 -16.12 -12.20
C PRO A 383 -9.75 -14.97 -11.94
N LYS A 384 -10.72 -14.80 -12.83
CA LYS A 384 -11.82 -13.83 -12.68
C LYS A 384 -12.91 -14.41 -11.79
N ALA A 385 -13.16 -13.80 -10.64
CA ALA A 385 -14.20 -14.25 -9.72
C ALA A 385 -15.60 -14.09 -10.33
N PHE A 386 -16.51 -15.02 -9.99
CA PHE A 386 -17.91 -14.92 -10.40
C PHE A 386 -18.53 -13.61 -9.89
N GLY A 387 -19.34 -12.96 -10.73
CA GLY A 387 -20.00 -11.70 -10.40
C GLY A 387 -19.12 -10.44 -10.51
N THR A 388 -17.85 -10.55 -10.94
CA THR A 388 -16.93 -9.40 -11.09
C THR A 388 -17.53 -8.28 -11.95
N ASP A 389 -18.18 -8.60 -13.07
CA ASP A 389 -18.74 -7.57 -13.98
C ASP A 389 -19.90 -6.82 -13.33
N VAL A 390 -20.75 -7.50 -12.57
CA VAL A 390 -21.84 -6.88 -11.82
C VAL A 390 -21.29 -5.99 -10.70
N ALA A 391 -20.26 -6.45 -9.99
CA ALA A 391 -19.58 -5.66 -8.97
C ALA A 391 -18.94 -4.41 -9.57
N ASN A 392 -18.23 -4.52 -10.69
CA ASN A 392 -17.62 -3.39 -11.41
C ASN A 392 -18.69 -2.40 -11.91
N TRP A 393 -19.78 -2.88 -12.46
CA TRP A 393 -20.91 -2.05 -12.85
C TRP A 393 -21.43 -1.24 -11.65
N TYR A 394 -21.67 -1.92 -10.51
CA TYR A 394 -22.18 -1.26 -9.30
C TYR A 394 -21.17 -0.24 -8.72
N VAL A 395 -19.90 -0.61 -8.62
CA VAL A 395 -18.82 0.32 -8.20
C VAL A 395 -18.78 1.53 -9.12
N GLY A 396 -19.00 1.35 -10.42
CA GLY A 396 -19.15 2.45 -11.37
C GLY A 396 -20.32 3.38 -11.04
N GLN A 397 -21.49 2.85 -10.60
CA GLN A 397 -22.62 3.67 -10.15
C GLN A 397 -22.27 4.45 -8.86
N VAL A 398 -21.62 3.80 -7.89
CA VAL A 398 -21.16 4.46 -6.66
C VAL A 398 -20.16 5.58 -6.98
N THR A 399 -19.22 5.34 -7.89
CA THR A 399 -18.24 6.33 -8.32
C THR A 399 -18.92 7.54 -8.96
N ARG A 400 -19.84 7.34 -9.91
CA ARG A 400 -20.61 8.46 -10.50
C ARG A 400 -21.43 9.21 -9.46
N ALA A 401 -22.04 8.50 -8.52
CA ALA A 401 -22.79 9.13 -7.44
C ALA A 401 -21.92 9.99 -6.51
N SER A 402 -20.65 9.61 -6.33
CA SER A 402 -19.69 10.39 -5.52
C SER A 402 -19.34 11.75 -6.12
N HIS A 403 -19.66 12.00 -7.40
CA HIS A 403 -19.48 13.31 -8.03
C HIS A 403 -20.48 14.37 -7.54
N THR A 404 -21.62 13.95 -6.98
CA THR A 404 -22.73 14.85 -6.60
C THR A 404 -23.33 14.59 -5.23
N SER A 405 -22.94 13.48 -4.58
CA SER A 405 -23.49 13.08 -3.28
C SER A 405 -22.39 12.89 -2.24
N VAL A 406 -22.35 13.79 -1.27
CA VAL A 406 -21.44 13.72 -0.11
C VAL A 406 -21.62 12.41 0.67
N ASP A 407 -22.86 11.98 0.90
CA ASP A 407 -23.13 10.75 1.66
C ASP A 407 -22.56 9.50 0.98
N VAL A 408 -22.67 9.42 -0.36
CA VAL A 408 -22.11 8.30 -1.13
C VAL A 408 -20.59 8.39 -1.14
N HIS A 409 -20.04 9.59 -1.37
CA HIS A 409 -18.60 9.81 -1.34
C HIS A 409 -18.00 9.43 0.02
N ARG A 410 -18.66 9.80 1.13
CA ARG A 410 -18.21 9.45 2.50
C ARG A 410 -18.04 7.95 2.68
N VAL A 411 -19.08 7.16 2.40
CA VAL A 411 -19.01 5.70 2.58
C VAL A 411 -17.98 5.07 1.63
N MET A 412 -17.92 5.54 0.38
CA MET A 412 -16.92 5.08 -0.58
C MET A 412 -15.49 5.37 -0.09
N LEU A 413 -15.28 6.56 0.46
CA LEU A 413 -14.00 7.00 1.01
C LEU A 413 -13.61 6.15 2.23
N GLU A 414 -14.52 5.94 3.18
CA GLU A 414 -14.27 5.09 4.35
C GLU A 414 -13.82 3.67 3.95
N VAL A 415 -14.46 3.09 2.93
CA VAL A 415 -14.07 1.79 2.38
C VAL A 415 -12.69 1.85 1.72
N GLN A 416 -12.41 2.87 0.90
CA GLN A 416 -11.12 3.02 0.23
C GLN A 416 -9.97 3.29 1.19
N GLN A 417 -10.24 3.99 2.30
CA GLN A 417 -9.25 4.23 3.36
C GLN A 417 -9.12 3.07 4.36
N MET A 418 -9.79 1.94 4.08
CA MET A 418 -9.82 0.74 4.94
C MET A 418 -10.32 1.02 6.37
N LEU A 419 -11.28 1.94 6.51
CA LEU A 419 -11.96 2.29 7.77
C LEU A 419 -13.30 1.59 7.94
N ALA A 420 -13.91 1.18 6.83
CA ALA A 420 -15.17 0.45 6.80
C ALA A 420 -15.06 -0.78 5.88
N PRO A 421 -15.80 -1.84 6.17
CA PRO A 421 -15.86 -3.01 5.28
C PRO A 421 -16.59 -2.65 3.98
N PRO A 422 -16.23 -3.25 2.84
CA PRO A 422 -16.89 -3.02 1.55
C PRO A 422 -18.42 -3.31 1.55
N SER A 423 -18.89 -4.17 2.45
CA SER A 423 -20.33 -4.39 2.67
C SER A 423 -21.10 -3.12 3.06
N ALA A 424 -20.39 -2.08 3.55
CA ALA A 424 -21.01 -0.77 3.81
C ALA A 424 -21.59 -0.16 2.54
N LEU A 425 -21.01 -0.43 1.36
CA LEU A 425 -21.53 0.01 0.06
C LEU A 425 -22.81 -0.73 -0.35
N LEU A 426 -23.10 -1.89 0.24
CA LEU A 426 -24.24 -2.74 -0.10
C LEU A 426 -25.47 -2.49 0.78
N ARG A 427 -25.46 -1.47 1.65
CA ARG A 427 -26.63 -1.09 2.44
C ARG A 427 -27.76 -0.63 1.54
N PRO A 428 -29.02 -1.13 1.69
CA PRO A 428 -30.13 -0.84 0.75
C PRO A 428 -30.36 0.65 0.49
N GLY A 429 -30.31 1.48 1.54
CA GLY A 429 -30.44 2.94 1.41
C GLY A 429 -29.31 3.58 0.61
N LEU A 430 -28.08 3.04 0.70
CA LEU A 430 -26.94 3.54 -0.08
C LEU A 430 -27.06 3.10 -1.55
N ILE A 431 -27.46 1.85 -1.82
CA ILE A 431 -27.71 1.36 -3.18
C ILE A 431 -28.72 2.27 -3.90
N ALA A 432 -29.88 2.49 -3.28
CA ALA A 432 -30.92 3.34 -3.86
C ALA A 432 -30.42 4.78 -4.12
N ARG A 433 -29.65 5.34 -3.17
CA ARG A 433 -29.06 6.68 -3.27
C ARG A 433 -28.02 6.74 -4.37
N SER A 434 -27.12 5.76 -4.46
CA SER A 434 -26.10 5.65 -5.50
C SER A 434 -26.72 5.59 -6.90
N LEU A 435 -27.69 4.73 -7.12
CA LEU A 435 -28.35 4.58 -8.41
C LEU A 435 -29.11 5.86 -8.83
N ARG A 436 -29.69 6.59 -7.86
CA ARG A 436 -30.38 7.85 -8.11
C ARG A 436 -29.38 8.97 -8.43
N ALA A 437 -28.33 9.11 -7.64
CA ALA A 437 -27.33 10.17 -7.79
C ALA A 437 -26.47 9.97 -9.04
N ALA A 438 -26.12 8.73 -9.40
CA ALA A 438 -25.35 8.42 -10.61
C ALA A 438 -26.00 8.92 -11.89
N ARG A 439 -27.35 8.99 -11.95
CA ARG A 439 -28.10 9.55 -13.10
C ARG A 439 -27.92 11.07 -13.25
N ARG A 440 -27.48 11.75 -12.20
CA ARG A 440 -27.25 13.20 -12.16
C ARG A 440 -25.78 13.58 -12.31
N SER A 441 -24.89 12.56 -12.36
CA SER A 441 -23.46 12.81 -12.55
C SER A 441 -23.23 13.48 -13.91
N PRO A 442 -22.49 14.59 -13.94
CA PRO A 442 -22.18 15.26 -15.19
C PRO A 442 -21.30 14.37 -16.08
N ALA A 443 -21.49 14.45 -17.38
CA ALA A 443 -20.71 13.69 -18.36
C ALA A 443 -19.24 14.12 -18.39
N VAL A 444 -18.97 15.40 -18.13
CA VAL A 444 -17.62 16.01 -17.96
C VAL A 444 -17.78 17.25 -17.08
N THR A 445 -17.07 17.35 -15.95
CA THR A 445 -17.12 18.59 -15.15
C THR A 445 -15.75 19.09 -14.76
N ARG A 446 -15.57 20.40 -14.90
CA ARG A 446 -14.65 21.16 -14.07
C ARG A 446 -15.11 21.05 -12.61
N ARG A 447 -14.18 21.04 -11.66
CA ARG A 447 -14.50 21.09 -10.22
C ARG A 447 -15.43 22.30 -9.97
N PRO A 448 -16.56 22.12 -9.25
CA PRO A 448 -17.30 23.28 -8.76
C PRO A 448 -16.37 24.13 -7.90
N ASP A 449 -16.50 25.43 -8.01
CA ASP A 449 -15.73 26.37 -7.19
C ASP A 449 -15.92 26.02 -5.72
N ALA A 450 -14.82 25.88 -4.96
CA ALA A 450 -14.91 25.52 -3.55
C ALA A 450 -15.69 26.59 -2.81
N VAL A 451 -16.68 26.16 -2.05
CA VAL A 451 -17.38 27.03 -1.11
C VAL A 451 -16.33 27.49 -0.10
N THR A 452 -15.96 28.74 -0.16
CA THR A 452 -15.16 29.39 0.87
C THR A 452 -15.93 29.30 2.18
N SER A 453 -15.51 28.40 3.07
CA SER A 453 -15.92 28.49 4.48
C SER A 453 -15.28 29.75 5.06
N PRO A 454 -16.04 30.65 5.68
CA PRO A 454 -15.44 31.75 6.38
C PRO A 454 -14.64 31.17 7.56
N VAL A 455 -13.36 31.50 7.60
CA VAL A 455 -12.50 31.29 8.76
C VAL A 455 -13.08 32.15 9.86
N ALA A 456 -13.57 31.54 10.90
CA ALA A 456 -13.81 32.15 12.20
C ALA A 456 -12.75 31.68 13.17
#